data_dc92a833025ebb58c6905ec302b7c2b2
#
_entry.id   dc92a833025ebb58c6905ec302b7c2b2
#
_cell.length_a   1.000
_cell.length_b   1.000
_cell.length_c   1.000
_cell.angle_alpha   90.00
_cell.angle_beta   90.00
_cell.angle_gamma   90.00
#
_symmetry.space_group_name_H-M   'P 1'
#
loop_
_entity.id
_entity.type
_entity.pdbx_description
1 polymer ?
#
loop_
_entity_poly.entity_id
_entity_poly.type
_entity_poly.pdbx_seq_one_letter_code
_entity_poly.pdbx_strand_id
1 'polypeptide(L)'
;FEVVDVQQPMPGVIVHRGRVLSGEIRTGEDGLAEIDVTRRRAISRAHTATHLVHQTMRAFLGESATQAGSMNAPGRLRFDFNTPSPVPPTVLQDVEQQVNEVLMSDLEVHAFVTTQAEARRIGAMALFGEKYGEQVRVVEIGEYARELCGGTHAARSGQLGLVKILSEASVGSGVRRVEALVGMDAFGFLAREHLLVSRLAELYRVPSDQVGDRVFATIESLRDAERELEKLRGQMVTGGAAAFADAARDVNGIAYVGIEAPEGAAGNDVRTLASEIVAKIPGARPAVVAVAASAGGKASLVVTVNGAGRDRGLSASDLVKGALSGRGGGNAELAQGGGVPAGEATNLLTSVEKSVAAA
;
A
#
# COMPACT_ATOMS: atom_id res chain seq x y z
N PHE A 1 -28.10 -12.31 -34.88
CA PHE A 1 -27.71 -13.04 -33.67
C PHE A 1 -26.38 -12.49 -33.14
N GLU A 2 -26.38 -12.04 -31.90
CA GLU A 2 -25.18 -11.58 -31.23
C GLU A 2 -24.57 -12.71 -30.42
N VAL A 3 -23.32 -13.09 -30.72
CA VAL A 3 -22.59 -14.10 -29.97
C VAL A 3 -21.96 -13.47 -28.75
N VAL A 4 -22.27 -13.97 -27.55
CA VAL A 4 -21.72 -13.48 -26.27
C VAL A 4 -20.66 -14.42 -25.71
N ASP A 5 -20.68 -15.71 -26.08
CA ASP A 5 -19.74 -16.71 -25.64
C ASP A 5 -19.60 -17.83 -26.67
N VAL A 6 -18.40 -18.41 -26.76
CA VAL A 6 -18.09 -19.55 -27.63
C VAL A 6 -17.37 -20.62 -26.83
N GLN A 7 -17.91 -21.83 -26.83
CA GLN A 7 -17.36 -22.97 -26.08
C GLN A 7 -17.18 -24.18 -26.99
N GLN A 8 -16.23 -25.03 -26.63
CA GLN A 8 -16.00 -26.32 -27.26
C GLN A 8 -16.16 -27.43 -26.21
N PRO A 9 -17.38 -27.92 -25.97
CA PRO A 9 -17.64 -28.92 -24.93
C PRO A 9 -17.06 -30.31 -25.30
N MET A 10 -16.83 -30.59 -26.56
CA MET A 10 -16.14 -31.78 -27.06
C MET A 10 -15.41 -31.50 -28.38
N PRO A 11 -14.41 -32.29 -28.76
CA PRO A 11 -13.69 -32.10 -30.01
C PRO A 11 -14.63 -32.06 -31.24
N GLY A 12 -14.44 -31.01 -32.05
CA GLY A 12 -15.24 -30.80 -33.27
C GLY A 12 -16.62 -30.15 -33.09
N VAL A 13 -17.08 -29.94 -31.85
CA VAL A 13 -18.35 -29.27 -31.60
C VAL A 13 -18.11 -27.89 -30.98
N ILE A 14 -18.45 -26.85 -31.73
CA ILE A 14 -18.34 -25.46 -31.30
C ILE A 14 -19.75 -24.94 -31.00
N VAL A 15 -19.97 -24.45 -29.77
CA VAL A 15 -21.26 -23.91 -29.31
C VAL A 15 -21.13 -22.40 -29.19
N HIS A 16 -21.91 -21.67 -30.02
CA HIS A 16 -22.08 -20.24 -29.91
C HIS A 16 -23.28 -19.94 -29.02
N ARG A 17 -23.05 -19.29 -27.90
CA ARG A 17 -24.10 -18.78 -27.01
C ARG A 17 -24.35 -17.31 -27.31
N GLY A 18 -25.63 -16.93 -27.40
CA GLY A 18 -25.95 -15.55 -27.74
C GLY A 18 -27.46 -15.29 -27.71
N ARG A 19 -27.84 -14.17 -28.30
CA ARG A 19 -29.25 -13.74 -28.39
C ARG A 19 -29.60 -13.31 -29.80
N VAL A 20 -30.81 -13.60 -30.22
CA VAL A 20 -31.38 -13.08 -31.48
C VAL A 20 -31.74 -11.61 -31.26
N LEU A 21 -31.14 -10.70 -32.04
CA LEU A 21 -31.42 -9.26 -31.96
C LEU A 21 -32.64 -8.87 -32.79
N SER A 22 -32.81 -9.53 -33.96
CA SER A 22 -33.99 -9.32 -34.83
C SER A 22 -34.17 -10.55 -35.71
N GLY A 23 -35.40 -10.79 -36.15
CA GLY A 23 -35.73 -11.96 -37.00
C GLY A 23 -35.76 -13.27 -36.23
N GLU A 24 -35.49 -14.37 -36.91
CA GLU A 24 -35.48 -15.73 -36.37
C GLU A 24 -34.31 -16.50 -36.97
N ILE A 25 -33.86 -17.57 -36.28
CA ILE A 25 -32.85 -18.53 -36.75
C ILE A 25 -33.52 -19.88 -36.82
N ARG A 26 -33.40 -20.55 -37.97
CA ARG A 26 -33.96 -21.88 -38.19
C ARG A 26 -32.84 -22.93 -38.45
N THR A 27 -33.10 -24.14 -38.03
CA THR A 27 -32.19 -25.27 -38.32
C THR A 27 -32.08 -25.51 -39.82
N GLY A 28 -30.86 -25.67 -40.33
CA GLY A 28 -30.60 -25.93 -41.72
C GLY A 28 -30.45 -24.67 -42.61
N GLU A 29 -30.57 -23.47 -42.04
CA GLU A 29 -30.27 -22.24 -42.76
C GLU A 29 -28.76 -21.97 -42.78
N ASP A 30 -28.27 -21.43 -43.89
CA ASP A 30 -26.91 -20.90 -43.99
C ASP A 30 -26.84 -19.54 -43.32
N GLY A 31 -25.70 -19.27 -42.65
CA GLY A 31 -25.44 -18.04 -41.96
C GLY A 31 -24.05 -17.50 -42.22
N LEU A 32 -23.92 -16.17 -42.17
CA LEU A 32 -22.60 -15.50 -42.20
C LEU A 32 -22.13 -15.25 -40.77
N ALA A 33 -20.95 -15.85 -40.42
CA ALA A 33 -20.27 -15.57 -39.18
C ALA A 33 -19.32 -14.40 -39.37
N GLU A 34 -19.61 -13.27 -38.71
CA GLU A 34 -18.79 -12.07 -38.75
C GLU A 34 -18.12 -11.86 -37.39
N ILE A 35 -16.81 -11.62 -37.41
CA ILE A 35 -16.03 -11.39 -36.18
C ILE A 35 -15.68 -9.92 -36.02
N ASP A 36 -15.58 -9.45 -34.77
CA ASP A 36 -14.94 -8.18 -34.44
C ASP A 36 -13.43 -8.30 -34.73
N VAL A 37 -13.01 -7.82 -35.90
CA VAL A 37 -11.63 -7.88 -36.37
C VAL A 37 -10.69 -7.08 -35.48
N THR A 38 -11.15 -5.93 -34.94
CA THR A 38 -10.34 -5.09 -34.05
C THR A 38 -10.05 -5.82 -32.76
N ARG A 39 -11.07 -6.39 -32.14
CA ARG A 39 -10.93 -7.23 -30.93
C ARG A 39 -10.05 -8.45 -31.21
N ARG A 40 -10.26 -9.15 -32.31
CA ARG A 40 -9.46 -10.32 -32.70
C ARG A 40 -7.98 -9.96 -32.85
N ARG A 41 -7.66 -8.85 -33.52
CA ARG A 41 -6.29 -8.37 -33.68
C ARG A 41 -5.65 -8.01 -32.34
N ALA A 42 -6.39 -7.37 -31.44
CA ALA A 42 -5.88 -7.03 -30.11
C ALA A 42 -5.56 -8.29 -29.28
N ILE A 43 -6.40 -9.32 -29.33
CA ILE A 43 -6.14 -10.62 -28.69
C ILE A 43 -4.95 -11.34 -29.33
N SER A 44 -4.84 -11.34 -30.66
CA SER A 44 -3.71 -11.95 -31.38
C SER A 44 -2.37 -11.31 -30.99
N ARG A 45 -2.33 -9.97 -30.81
CA ARG A 45 -1.15 -9.26 -30.29
C ARG A 45 -0.79 -9.71 -28.88
N ALA A 46 -1.78 -9.76 -27.98
CA ALA A 46 -1.56 -10.23 -26.60
C ALA A 46 -1.05 -11.68 -26.58
N HIS A 47 -1.59 -12.55 -27.44
CA HIS A 47 -1.17 -13.94 -27.52
C HIS A 47 0.26 -14.08 -28.04
N THR A 48 0.63 -13.35 -29.08
CA THR A 48 2.02 -13.34 -29.57
C THR A 48 2.97 -12.77 -28.53
N ALA A 49 2.57 -11.70 -27.79
CA ALA A 49 3.35 -11.16 -26.70
C ALA A 49 3.57 -12.19 -25.57
N THR A 50 2.59 -13.06 -25.29
CA THR A 50 2.74 -14.14 -24.29
C THR A 50 3.88 -15.07 -24.63
N HIS A 51 4.03 -15.47 -25.90
CA HIS A 51 5.16 -16.31 -26.33
C HIS A 51 6.50 -15.60 -26.17
N LEU A 52 6.57 -14.31 -26.48
CA LEU A 52 7.79 -13.52 -26.28
C LEU A 52 8.14 -13.39 -24.79
N VAL A 53 7.15 -13.10 -23.95
CA VAL A 53 7.34 -13.04 -22.48
C VAL A 53 7.77 -14.40 -21.95
N HIS A 54 7.16 -15.50 -22.39
CA HIS A 54 7.53 -16.85 -21.97
C HIS A 54 8.97 -17.18 -22.31
N GLN A 55 9.36 -16.99 -23.57
CA GLN A 55 10.73 -17.26 -24.03
C GLN A 55 11.74 -16.39 -23.28
N THR A 56 11.44 -15.11 -23.07
CA THR A 56 12.32 -14.20 -22.34
C THR A 56 12.44 -14.60 -20.87
N MET A 57 11.31 -14.91 -20.20
CA MET A 57 11.34 -15.42 -18.82
C MET A 57 12.22 -16.66 -18.67
N ARG A 58 12.15 -17.60 -19.62
CA ARG A 58 13.00 -18.79 -19.63
C ARG A 58 14.47 -18.45 -19.81
N ALA A 59 14.78 -17.45 -20.63
CA ALA A 59 16.17 -17.02 -20.82
C ALA A 59 16.79 -16.44 -19.53
N PHE A 60 16.01 -15.71 -18.73
CA PHE A 60 16.48 -15.10 -17.49
C PHE A 60 16.35 -15.99 -16.25
N LEU A 61 15.32 -16.82 -16.17
CA LEU A 61 15.00 -17.63 -14.99
C LEU A 61 15.37 -19.11 -15.16
N GLY A 62 15.73 -19.51 -16.36
CA GLY A 62 16.06 -20.89 -16.70
C GLY A 62 14.90 -21.68 -17.29
N GLU A 63 15.21 -22.86 -17.81
CA GLU A 63 14.27 -23.72 -18.55
C GLU A 63 13.07 -24.21 -17.71
N SER A 64 13.18 -24.18 -16.39
CA SER A 64 12.11 -24.57 -15.47
C SER A 64 10.96 -23.56 -15.43
N ALA A 65 11.15 -22.33 -15.91
CA ALA A 65 10.11 -21.31 -15.99
C ALA A 65 9.10 -21.64 -17.12
N THR A 66 8.44 -22.77 -17.00
CA THR A 66 7.45 -23.27 -17.95
C THR A 66 6.07 -22.68 -17.67
N GLN A 67 5.26 -22.52 -18.72
CA GLN A 67 3.88 -22.05 -18.58
C GLN A 67 3.05 -23.00 -17.72
N ALA A 68 2.41 -22.46 -16.68
CA ALA A 68 1.40 -23.12 -15.86
C ALA A 68 -0.03 -22.71 -16.27
N GLY A 69 -0.18 -21.54 -16.89
CA GLY A 69 -1.43 -21.05 -17.43
C GLY A 69 -1.24 -19.70 -18.14
N SER A 70 -2.20 -19.33 -19.00
CA SER A 70 -2.19 -18.03 -19.63
C SER A 70 -3.61 -17.56 -19.95
N MET A 71 -3.77 -16.23 -20.09
CA MET A 71 -4.99 -15.61 -20.56
C MET A 71 -4.65 -14.43 -21.45
N ASN A 72 -5.25 -14.38 -22.62
CA ASN A 72 -5.09 -13.33 -23.60
C ASN A 72 -6.41 -12.61 -23.83
N ALA A 73 -6.45 -11.33 -23.50
CA ALA A 73 -7.57 -10.44 -23.72
C ALA A 73 -7.15 -9.29 -24.65
N PRO A 74 -8.10 -8.48 -25.16
CA PRO A 74 -7.73 -7.30 -25.91
C PRO A 74 -6.80 -6.40 -25.07
N GLY A 75 -5.59 -6.14 -25.62
CA GLY A 75 -4.61 -5.25 -25.00
C GLY A 75 -3.98 -5.72 -23.69
N ARG A 76 -4.27 -6.94 -23.24
CA ARG A 76 -3.77 -7.46 -21.95
C ARG A 76 -3.43 -8.95 -22.05
N LEU A 77 -2.35 -9.35 -21.40
CA LEU A 77 -2.01 -10.75 -21.16
C LEU A 77 -1.82 -11.02 -19.66
N ARG A 78 -2.03 -12.27 -19.31
CA ARG A 78 -1.68 -12.85 -18.02
C ARG A 78 -0.92 -14.14 -18.30
N PHE A 79 0.23 -14.30 -17.68
CA PHE A 79 1.11 -15.44 -17.85
C PHE A 79 1.50 -16.01 -16.49
N ASP A 80 1.09 -17.24 -16.24
CA ASP A 80 1.41 -18.00 -15.03
C ASP A 80 2.52 -18.99 -15.36
N PHE A 81 3.59 -19.02 -14.57
CA PHE A 81 4.77 -19.84 -14.82
C PHE A 81 5.36 -20.42 -13.54
N ASN A 82 6.09 -21.51 -13.70
CA ASN A 82 6.71 -22.22 -12.59
C ASN A 82 8.02 -21.54 -12.19
N THR A 83 8.14 -21.17 -10.93
CA THR A 83 9.39 -20.69 -10.30
C THR A 83 9.25 -20.76 -8.78
N PRO A 84 10.31 -21.20 -8.07
CA PRO A 84 10.26 -21.35 -6.62
C PRO A 84 10.30 -20.01 -5.87
N SER A 85 10.78 -18.94 -6.50
CA SER A 85 11.05 -17.67 -5.86
C SER A 85 10.35 -16.49 -6.57
N PRO A 86 10.07 -15.37 -5.86
CA PRO A 86 9.68 -14.11 -6.48
C PRO A 86 10.71 -13.67 -7.51
N VAL A 87 10.23 -13.11 -8.62
CA VAL A 87 11.11 -12.54 -9.64
C VAL A 87 11.57 -11.15 -9.17
N PRO A 88 12.87 -10.89 -9.09
CA PRO A 88 13.37 -9.57 -8.72
C PRO A 88 12.83 -8.49 -9.68
N PRO A 89 12.49 -7.28 -9.17
CA PRO A 89 12.00 -6.19 -10.03
C PRO A 89 12.97 -5.83 -11.16
N THR A 90 14.27 -5.93 -10.94
CA THR A 90 15.30 -5.69 -11.95
C THR A 90 15.21 -6.71 -13.10
N VAL A 91 15.01 -7.98 -12.77
CA VAL A 91 14.82 -9.04 -13.79
C VAL A 91 13.53 -8.81 -14.59
N LEU A 92 12.45 -8.34 -13.94
CA LEU A 92 11.22 -7.98 -14.66
C LEU A 92 11.44 -6.81 -15.62
N GLN A 93 12.25 -5.83 -15.24
CA GLN A 93 12.66 -4.73 -16.11
C GLN A 93 13.48 -5.23 -17.30
N ASP A 94 14.46 -6.10 -17.05
CA ASP A 94 15.28 -6.70 -18.11
C ASP A 94 14.44 -7.52 -19.08
N VAL A 95 13.47 -8.29 -18.57
CA VAL A 95 12.50 -9.04 -19.40
C VAL A 95 11.65 -8.11 -20.23
N GLU A 96 11.10 -7.03 -19.63
CA GLU A 96 10.30 -6.04 -20.34
C GLU A 96 11.12 -5.37 -21.46
N GLN A 97 12.34 -4.99 -21.15
CA GLN A 97 13.25 -4.39 -22.14
C GLN A 97 13.52 -5.36 -23.29
N GLN A 98 13.95 -6.58 -22.99
CA GLN A 98 14.28 -7.57 -24.00
C GLN A 98 13.07 -7.92 -24.89
N VAL A 99 11.87 -8.04 -24.32
CA VAL A 99 10.64 -8.23 -25.10
C VAL A 99 10.44 -7.07 -26.07
N ASN A 100 10.56 -5.84 -25.62
CA ASN A 100 10.38 -4.66 -26.48
C ASN A 100 11.48 -4.53 -27.55
N GLU A 101 12.71 -4.94 -27.29
CA GLU A 101 13.78 -5.00 -28.29
C GLU A 101 13.42 -6.00 -29.42
N VAL A 102 12.86 -7.17 -29.06
CA VAL A 102 12.36 -8.16 -30.03
C VAL A 102 11.18 -7.61 -30.85
N LEU A 103 10.31 -6.80 -30.22
CA LEU A 103 9.22 -6.11 -30.94
C LEU A 103 9.78 -5.13 -31.99
N MET A 104 10.81 -4.37 -31.63
CA MET A 104 11.46 -3.42 -32.54
C MET A 104 12.20 -4.12 -33.69
N SER A 105 12.62 -5.36 -33.50
CA SER A 105 13.28 -6.14 -34.55
C SER A 105 12.33 -6.61 -35.65
N ASP A 106 11.01 -6.43 -35.48
CA ASP A 106 9.94 -6.73 -36.44
C ASP A 106 10.05 -8.13 -37.08
N LEU A 107 10.25 -9.13 -36.22
CA LEU A 107 10.39 -10.53 -36.64
C LEU A 107 9.09 -11.06 -37.24
N GLU A 108 9.20 -11.88 -38.29
CA GLU A 108 8.05 -12.58 -38.88
C GLU A 108 7.48 -13.61 -37.91
N VAL A 109 6.17 -13.72 -37.86
CA VAL A 109 5.45 -14.75 -37.09
C VAL A 109 4.87 -15.75 -38.06
N HIS A 110 5.48 -16.90 -38.15
CA HIS A 110 5.10 -17.97 -39.06
C HIS A 110 4.42 -19.10 -38.29
N ALA A 111 3.35 -19.64 -38.87
CA ALA A 111 2.62 -20.75 -38.26
C ALA A 111 2.42 -21.87 -39.32
N PHE A 112 2.81 -23.10 -38.97
CA PHE A 112 2.71 -24.24 -39.87
C PHE A 112 2.34 -25.50 -39.09
N VAL A 113 1.84 -26.52 -39.81
CA VAL A 113 1.50 -27.83 -39.27
C VAL A 113 2.61 -28.82 -39.63
N THR A 114 3.04 -29.61 -38.64
CA THR A 114 4.07 -30.62 -38.79
C THR A 114 3.83 -31.81 -37.87
N THR A 115 4.66 -32.84 -37.94
CA THR A 115 4.59 -33.99 -37.02
C THR A 115 5.19 -33.62 -35.65
N GLN A 116 4.74 -34.28 -34.58
CA GLN A 116 5.36 -34.13 -33.25
C GLN A 116 6.88 -34.40 -33.26
N ALA A 117 7.32 -35.41 -34.04
CA ALA A 117 8.73 -35.76 -34.15
C ALA A 117 9.54 -34.60 -34.75
N GLU A 118 9.05 -34.01 -35.82
CA GLU A 118 9.70 -32.88 -36.48
C GLU A 118 9.66 -31.62 -35.58
N ALA A 119 8.52 -31.32 -34.92
CA ALA A 119 8.42 -30.21 -33.99
C ALA A 119 9.49 -30.31 -32.88
N ARG A 120 9.70 -31.50 -32.32
CA ARG A 120 10.78 -31.73 -31.33
C ARG A 120 12.17 -31.55 -31.95
N ARG A 121 12.39 -32.04 -33.17
CA ARG A 121 13.68 -31.93 -33.88
C ARG A 121 14.08 -30.48 -34.11
N ILE A 122 13.12 -29.61 -34.43
CA ILE A 122 13.35 -28.18 -34.63
C ILE A 122 13.34 -27.39 -33.32
N GLY A 123 13.21 -28.03 -32.15
CA GLY A 123 13.23 -27.42 -30.85
C GLY A 123 11.95 -26.66 -30.46
N ALA A 124 10.82 -27.02 -31.09
CA ALA A 124 9.54 -26.38 -30.69
C ALA A 124 9.13 -26.85 -29.30
N MET A 125 8.83 -25.85 -28.44
CA MET A 125 8.43 -26.11 -27.06
C MET A 125 6.97 -26.54 -27.01
N ALA A 126 6.71 -27.65 -26.30
CA ALA A 126 5.36 -28.10 -25.99
C ALA A 126 4.91 -27.54 -24.64
N LEU A 127 3.69 -27.06 -24.54
CA LEU A 127 3.12 -26.60 -23.29
C LEU A 127 2.85 -27.80 -22.36
N PHE A 128 3.14 -27.64 -21.09
CA PHE A 128 2.96 -28.69 -20.11
C PHE A 128 1.48 -29.03 -19.89
N GLY A 129 1.14 -30.33 -19.88
CA GLY A 129 -0.24 -30.79 -19.63
C GLY A 129 -1.15 -30.85 -20.86
N GLU A 130 -0.71 -30.36 -22.02
CA GLU A 130 -1.45 -30.47 -23.28
C GLU A 130 -1.27 -31.84 -23.90
N LYS A 131 -2.36 -32.39 -24.48
CA LYS A 131 -2.33 -33.62 -25.26
C LYS A 131 -2.29 -33.30 -26.74
N TYR A 132 -1.20 -33.62 -27.38
CA TYR A 132 -1.00 -33.35 -28.80
C TYR A 132 -1.24 -34.64 -29.66
N GLY A 133 -1.89 -34.47 -30.80
CA GLY A 133 -2.03 -35.52 -31.82
C GLY A 133 -0.73 -35.74 -32.59
N GLU A 134 -0.76 -36.60 -33.61
CA GLU A 134 0.40 -36.80 -34.49
C GLU A 134 0.80 -35.54 -35.25
N GLN A 135 -0.19 -34.74 -35.64
CA GLN A 135 0.01 -33.45 -36.29
C GLN A 135 -0.13 -32.33 -35.23
N VAL A 136 0.80 -31.42 -35.23
CA VAL A 136 0.87 -30.29 -34.33
C VAL A 136 1.09 -28.99 -35.09
N ARG A 137 0.50 -27.90 -34.61
CA ARG A 137 0.76 -26.58 -35.17
C ARG A 137 1.87 -25.90 -34.35
N VAL A 138 2.91 -25.49 -35.06
CA VAL A 138 4.06 -24.73 -34.54
C VAL A 138 3.87 -23.25 -34.88
N VAL A 139 4.17 -22.41 -33.97
CA VAL A 139 4.30 -20.94 -34.15
C VAL A 139 5.72 -20.55 -33.89
N GLU A 140 6.35 -19.94 -34.89
CA GLU A 140 7.70 -19.37 -34.83
C GLU A 140 7.64 -17.85 -34.86
N ILE A 141 8.47 -17.17 -34.04
CA ILE A 141 8.68 -15.74 -34.06
C ILE A 141 10.15 -15.51 -34.40
N GLY A 142 10.44 -15.44 -35.69
CA GLY A 142 11.82 -15.49 -36.19
C GLY A 142 12.56 -16.71 -35.62
N GLU A 143 13.81 -16.50 -35.20
CA GLU A 143 14.60 -17.49 -34.47
C GLU A 143 14.46 -17.39 -32.95
N TYR A 144 13.67 -16.39 -32.45
CA TYR A 144 13.60 -16.05 -31.05
C TYR A 144 12.72 -16.99 -30.21
N ALA A 145 11.55 -17.34 -30.71
CA ALA A 145 10.62 -18.23 -30.02
C ALA A 145 10.00 -19.24 -30.98
N ARG A 146 9.80 -20.48 -30.51
CA ARG A 146 9.17 -21.54 -31.25
C ARG A 146 8.38 -22.43 -30.32
N GLU A 147 7.05 -22.43 -30.47
CA GLU A 147 6.15 -23.13 -29.55
C GLU A 147 5.00 -23.83 -30.26
N LEU A 148 4.50 -24.91 -29.65
CA LEU A 148 3.27 -25.57 -30.12
C LEU A 148 2.07 -24.72 -29.71
N CYS A 149 1.37 -24.14 -30.68
CA CYS A 149 0.23 -23.27 -30.38
C CYS A 149 -0.85 -23.29 -31.47
N GLY A 150 -2.09 -23.55 -31.07
CA GLY A 150 -3.27 -23.55 -31.95
C GLY A 150 -3.96 -22.17 -32.10
N GLY A 151 -3.50 -21.16 -31.40
CA GLY A 151 -4.16 -19.85 -31.31
C GLY A 151 -3.94 -18.90 -32.49
N THR A 152 -4.52 -17.74 -32.44
CA THR A 152 -4.35 -16.68 -33.44
C THR A 152 -3.24 -15.74 -33.04
N HIS A 153 -2.41 -15.32 -34.00
CA HIS A 153 -1.22 -14.49 -33.78
C HIS A 153 -1.19 -13.28 -34.71
N ALA A 154 -0.38 -12.28 -34.36
CA ALA A 154 0.02 -11.22 -35.26
C ALA A 154 0.93 -11.79 -36.37
N ALA A 155 1.03 -11.12 -37.50
CA ALA A 155 1.90 -11.56 -38.58
C ALA A 155 3.39 -11.20 -38.35
N ARG A 156 3.67 -10.19 -37.55
CA ARG A 156 5.02 -9.71 -37.23
C ARG A 156 5.08 -9.20 -35.80
N SER A 157 6.26 -9.30 -35.14
CA SER A 157 6.46 -8.84 -33.77
C SER A 157 6.26 -7.31 -33.63
N GLY A 158 6.66 -6.52 -34.61
CA GLY A 158 6.45 -5.07 -34.60
C GLY A 158 4.99 -4.61 -34.59
N GLN A 159 4.05 -5.47 -35.03
CA GLN A 159 2.62 -5.18 -35.00
C GLN A 159 2.01 -5.22 -33.59
N LEU A 160 2.73 -5.71 -32.60
CA LEU A 160 2.27 -5.76 -31.22
C LEU A 160 2.25 -4.37 -30.56
N GLY A 161 3.12 -3.46 -31.00
CA GLY A 161 3.35 -2.18 -30.35
C GLY A 161 4.26 -2.36 -29.12
N LEU A 162 3.84 -1.82 -27.97
CA LEU A 162 4.60 -1.94 -26.71
C LEU A 162 4.04 -3.08 -25.84
N VAL A 163 4.93 -3.68 -25.04
CA VAL A 163 4.56 -4.54 -23.91
C VAL A 163 5.02 -3.86 -22.62
N LYS A 164 4.09 -3.65 -21.68
CA LYS A 164 4.36 -3.09 -20.36
C LYS A 164 3.99 -4.09 -19.28
N ILE A 165 4.97 -4.60 -18.55
CA ILE A 165 4.73 -5.46 -17.38
C ILE A 165 4.19 -4.59 -16.24
N LEU A 166 3.04 -5.00 -15.67
CA LEU A 166 2.39 -4.26 -14.59
C LEU A 166 2.76 -4.79 -13.21
N SER A 167 2.77 -6.11 -13.08
CA SER A 167 2.94 -6.77 -11.79
C SER A 167 3.45 -8.19 -11.92
N GLU A 168 4.05 -8.67 -10.85
CA GLU A 168 4.37 -10.07 -10.60
C GLU A 168 3.86 -10.46 -9.21
N ALA A 169 3.18 -11.61 -9.11
CA ALA A 169 2.60 -12.07 -7.84
C ALA A 169 2.58 -13.60 -7.75
N SER A 170 2.51 -14.13 -6.52
CA SER A 170 2.25 -15.55 -6.28
C SER A 170 0.78 -15.88 -6.51
N VAL A 171 0.52 -17.00 -7.20
CA VAL A 171 -0.85 -17.52 -7.39
C VAL A 171 -1.01 -18.95 -6.89
N GLY A 172 0.08 -19.55 -6.42
CA GLY A 172 0.10 -20.90 -5.86
C GLY A 172 1.50 -21.29 -5.42
N SER A 173 1.64 -22.48 -4.82
CA SER A 173 2.96 -23.00 -4.44
C SER A 173 3.80 -23.25 -5.69
N GLY A 174 4.93 -22.54 -5.80
CA GLY A 174 5.84 -22.65 -6.96
C GLY A 174 5.31 -22.07 -8.27
N VAL A 175 4.20 -21.32 -8.25
CA VAL A 175 3.62 -20.69 -9.43
C VAL A 175 3.51 -19.18 -9.23
N ARG A 176 4.07 -18.44 -10.17
CA ARG A 176 4.04 -16.98 -10.20
C ARG A 176 3.29 -16.49 -11.43
N ARG A 177 2.70 -15.32 -11.32
CA ARG A 177 1.90 -14.66 -12.36
C ARG A 177 2.52 -13.34 -12.75
N VAL A 178 2.68 -13.12 -14.04
CA VAL A 178 2.96 -11.81 -14.61
C VAL A 178 1.72 -11.31 -15.36
N GLU A 179 1.36 -10.05 -15.15
CA GLU A 179 0.36 -9.36 -15.94
C GLU A 179 1.02 -8.25 -16.75
N ALA A 180 0.63 -8.12 -18.02
CA ALA A 180 1.16 -7.09 -18.89
C ALA A 180 0.09 -6.50 -19.80
N LEU A 181 0.30 -5.24 -20.18
CA LEU A 181 -0.45 -4.55 -21.22
C LEU A 181 0.28 -4.64 -22.56
N VAL A 182 -0.47 -4.60 -23.65
CA VAL A 182 0.06 -4.75 -25.01
C VAL A 182 -0.52 -3.66 -25.92
N GLY A 183 0.32 -3.06 -26.74
CA GLY A 183 -0.06 -2.09 -27.76
C GLY A 183 -0.61 -0.79 -27.17
N MET A 184 -1.78 -0.37 -27.63
CA MET A 184 -2.38 0.91 -27.23
C MET A 184 -2.73 1.00 -25.75
N ASP A 185 -3.02 -0.12 -25.08
CA ASP A 185 -3.28 -0.14 -23.65
C ASP A 185 -1.98 0.10 -22.86
N ALA A 186 -0.86 -0.47 -23.31
CA ALA A 186 0.48 -0.17 -22.75
C ALA A 186 0.86 1.29 -22.95
N PHE A 187 0.65 1.84 -24.16
CA PHE A 187 0.87 3.24 -24.44
C PHE A 187 0.01 4.16 -23.56
N GLY A 188 -1.29 3.87 -23.46
CA GLY A 188 -2.21 4.65 -22.64
C GLY A 188 -1.86 4.62 -21.15
N PHE A 189 -1.32 3.51 -20.65
CA PHE A 189 -0.81 3.40 -19.28
C PHE A 189 0.39 4.34 -19.07
N LEU A 190 1.41 4.25 -19.92
CA LEU A 190 2.61 5.08 -19.83
C LEU A 190 2.29 6.58 -20.00
N ALA A 191 1.35 6.92 -20.89
CA ALA A 191 0.90 8.29 -21.05
C ALA A 191 0.26 8.87 -19.78
N ARG A 192 -0.56 8.07 -19.06
CA ARG A 192 -1.14 8.49 -17.77
C ARG A 192 -0.07 8.67 -16.69
N GLU A 193 0.90 7.77 -16.60
CA GLU A 193 2.02 7.91 -15.67
C GLU A 193 2.83 9.19 -15.97
N HIS A 194 3.12 9.44 -17.24
CA HIS A 194 3.81 10.66 -17.66
C HIS A 194 3.05 11.93 -17.26
N LEU A 195 1.73 11.97 -17.50
CA LEU A 195 0.90 13.11 -17.10
C LEU A 195 0.87 13.30 -15.58
N LEU A 196 0.85 12.24 -14.81
CA LEU A 196 0.91 12.31 -13.34
C LEU A 196 2.23 12.91 -12.88
N VAL A 197 3.36 12.41 -13.39
CA VAL A 197 4.69 12.94 -13.05
C VAL A 197 4.82 14.40 -13.49
N SER A 198 4.31 14.77 -14.67
CA SER A 198 4.34 16.15 -15.17
C SER A 198 3.56 17.09 -14.24
N ARG A 199 2.38 16.71 -13.77
CA ARG A 199 1.60 17.49 -12.79
C ARG A 199 2.34 17.68 -11.46
N LEU A 200 3.00 16.63 -10.98
CA LEU A 200 3.83 16.74 -9.77
C LEU A 200 5.03 17.67 -9.98
N ALA A 201 5.68 17.59 -11.14
CA ALA A 201 6.79 18.46 -11.51
C ALA A 201 6.36 19.94 -11.53
N GLU A 202 5.20 20.25 -12.11
CA GLU A 202 4.61 21.58 -12.08
C GLU A 202 4.30 22.06 -10.65
N LEU A 203 3.67 21.20 -9.83
CA LEU A 203 3.33 21.52 -8.45
C LEU A 203 4.57 21.86 -7.62
N TYR A 204 5.62 21.07 -7.75
CA TYR A 204 6.87 21.26 -7.04
C TYR A 204 7.82 22.25 -7.72
N ARG A 205 7.52 22.70 -8.95
CA ARG A 205 8.35 23.58 -9.79
C ARG A 205 9.76 23.04 -9.98
N VAL A 206 9.87 21.76 -10.30
CA VAL A 206 11.14 21.07 -10.57
C VAL A 206 11.01 20.26 -11.87
N PRO A 207 12.11 19.91 -12.54
CA PRO A 207 12.12 18.94 -13.62
C PRO A 207 11.54 17.58 -13.19
N SER A 208 10.97 16.83 -14.14
CA SER A 208 10.29 15.55 -13.86
C SER A 208 11.20 14.50 -13.21
N ASP A 209 12.48 14.48 -13.55
CA ASP A 209 13.49 13.59 -12.98
C ASP A 209 13.85 13.92 -11.52
N GLN A 210 13.55 15.13 -11.05
CA GLN A 210 13.80 15.57 -9.67
C GLN A 210 12.58 15.48 -8.76
N VAL A 211 11.42 15.05 -9.29
CA VAL A 211 10.17 14.97 -8.50
C VAL A 211 10.33 14.02 -7.30
N GLY A 212 10.99 12.88 -7.50
CA GLY A 212 11.21 11.91 -6.43
C GLY A 212 11.98 12.52 -5.25
N ASP A 213 13.13 13.14 -5.52
CA ASP A 213 13.97 13.77 -4.50
C ASP A 213 13.23 14.91 -3.79
N ARG A 214 12.44 15.69 -4.54
CA ARG A 214 11.65 16.78 -3.97
C ARG A 214 10.54 16.30 -3.03
N VAL A 215 9.89 15.18 -3.37
CA VAL A 215 8.89 14.54 -2.50
C VAL A 215 9.53 14.06 -1.20
N PHE A 216 10.67 13.37 -1.28
CA PHE A 216 11.42 12.94 -0.09
C PHE A 216 11.82 14.11 0.81
N ALA A 217 12.41 15.16 0.23
CA ALA A 217 12.79 16.37 0.97
C ALA A 217 11.59 17.04 1.64
N THR A 218 10.42 17.04 0.99
CA THR A 218 9.19 17.60 1.58
C THR A 218 8.71 16.79 2.78
N ILE A 219 8.76 15.45 2.68
CA ILE A 219 8.38 14.55 3.79
C ILE A 219 9.32 14.75 4.99
N GLU A 220 10.63 14.88 4.76
CA GLU A 220 11.60 15.16 5.83
C GLU A 220 11.35 16.53 6.48
N SER A 221 11.16 17.57 5.67
CA SER A 221 10.84 18.92 6.18
C SER A 221 9.55 18.94 7.00
N LEU A 222 8.53 18.18 6.60
CA LEU A 222 7.29 18.05 7.36
C LEU A 222 7.55 17.40 8.73
N ARG A 223 8.31 16.31 8.77
CA ARG A 223 8.66 15.63 10.02
C ARG A 223 9.45 16.53 10.98
N ASP A 224 10.38 17.33 10.43
CA ASP A 224 11.16 18.25 11.22
C ASP A 224 10.30 19.40 11.76
N ALA A 225 9.39 19.93 10.95
CA ALA A 225 8.43 20.95 11.37
C ALA A 225 7.48 20.42 12.47
N GLU A 226 7.01 19.18 12.35
CA GLU A 226 6.18 18.53 13.38
C GLU A 226 6.95 18.37 14.71
N ARG A 227 8.22 17.95 14.66
CA ARG A 227 9.08 17.84 15.86
C ARG A 227 9.33 19.19 16.51
N GLU A 228 9.61 20.23 15.72
CA GLU A 228 9.85 21.56 16.25
C GLU A 228 8.56 22.16 16.84
N LEU A 229 7.41 21.90 16.22
CA LEU A 229 6.11 22.30 16.76
C LEU A 229 5.82 21.63 18.12
N GLU A 230 6.10 20.33 18.24
CA GLU A 230 5.96 19.58 19.49
C GLU A 230 6.88 20.14 20.57
N LYS A 231 8.15 20.41 20.24
CA LYS A 231 9.13 21.02 21.15
C LYS A 231 8.69 22.42 21.61
N LEU A 232 8.22 23.28 20.69
CA LEU A 232 7.74 24.62 21.03
C LEU A 232 6.49 24.57 21.91
N ARG A 233 5.56 23.65 21.64
CA ARG A 233 4.39 23.43 22.51
C ARG A 233 4.81 22.99 23.91
N GLY A 234 5.74 22.06 24.03
CA GLY A 234 6.30 21.65 25.32
C GLY A 234 6.93 22.83 26.08
N GLN A 235 7.74 23.63 25.40
CA GLN A 235 8.34 24.84 26.01
C GLN A 235 7.28 25.89 26.47
N MET A 236 6.21 26.09 25.71
CA MET A 236 5.12 26.98 26.10
C MET A 236 4.40 26.46 27.36
N VAL A 237 4.19 25.15 27.47
CA VAL A 237 3.53 24.54 28.62
C VAL A 237 4.42 24.65 29.86
N THR A 238 5.74 24.45 29.76
CA THR A 238 6.67 24.43 30.90
C THR A 238 7.21 25.82 31.26
N GLY A 239 7.22 26.76 30.33
CA GLY A 239 7.81 28.09 30.51
C GLY A 239 7.26 28.93 31.70
N GLY A 240 6.08 28.57 32.21
CA GLY A 240 5.46 29.20 33.37
C GLY A 240 5.76 28.57 34.73
N ALA A 241 6.54 27.50 34.80
CA ALA A 241 6.69 26.69 36.02
C ALA A 241 7.16 27.48 37.27
N ALA A 242 8.11 28.42 37.09
CA ALA A 242 8.60 29.27 38.17
C ALA A 242 7.49 30.20 38.70
N ALA A 243 6.76 30.88 37.81
CA ALA A 243 5.68 31.78 38.20
C ALA A 243 4.53 31.02 38.91
N PHE A 244 4.23 29.81 38.49
CA PHE A 244 3.25 28.95 39.18
C PHE A 244 3.73 28.49 40.55
N ALA A 245 5.02 28.18 40.70
CA ALA A 245 5.61 27.84 42.00
C ALA A 245 5.58 29.01 42.97
N ASP A 246 5.90 30.23 42.49
CA ASP A 246 5.84 31.48 43.30
C ASP A 246 4.41 31.83 43.70
N ALA A 247 3.39 31.47 42.88
CA ALA A 247 1.99 31.66 43.17
C ALA A 247 1.36 30.57 44.04
N ALA A 248 2.17 29.65 44.59
CA ALA A 248 1.68 28.55 45.43
C ALA A 248 0.92 29.10 46.67
N ARG A 249 -0.30 28.63 46.83
CA ARG A 249 -1.15 29.00 48.00
C ARG A 249 -0.79 28.14 49.21
N ASP A 250 -0.88 28.69 50.39
CA ASP A 250 -0.78 27.91 51.61
C ASP A 250 -2.13 27.27 51.96
N VAL A 251 -2.17 25.97 52.00
CA VAL A 251 -3.33 25.16 52.36
C VAL A 251 -2.94 24.26 53.52
N ASN A 252 -3.30 24.60 54.72
CA ASN A 252 -2.98 23.87 55.97
C ASN A 252 -1.45 23.62 56.14
N GLY A 253 -0.59 24.61 55.82
CA GLY A 253 0.87 24.51 55.89
C GLY A 253 1.53 23.74 54.75
N ILE A 254 0.76 23.46 53.68
CA ILE A 254 1.20 22.80 52.45
C ILE A 254 1.13 23.79 51.27
N ALA A 255 2.20 23.94 50.53
CA ALA A 255 2.22 24.71 49.30
C ALA A 255 1.40 23.99 48.22
N TYR A 256 0.24 24.52 47.90
CA TYR A 256 -0.63 23.95 46.86
C TYR A 256 -0.60 24.80 45.59
N VAL A 257 -0.38 24.13 44.45
CA VAL A 257 -0.53 24.73 43.11
C VAL A 257 -1.55 23.89 42.33
N GLY A 258 -2.67 24.51 41.98
CA GLY A 258 -3.71 23.91 41.13
C GLY A 258 -3.89 24.75 39.88
N ILE A 259 -3.57 24.20 38.72
CA ILE A 259 -3.66 24.92 37.43
C ILE A 259 -4.29 24.04 36.35
N GLU A 260 -4.92 24.71 35.40
CA GLU A 260 -5.31 24.10 34.14
C GLU A 260 -4.20 24.35 33.10
N ALA A 261 -3.72 23.29 32.49
CA ALA A 261 -2.76 23.38 31.38
C ALA A 261 -3.43 24.02 30.15
N PRO A 262 -2.64 24.67 29.25
CA PRO A 262 -3.17 25.22 28.03
C PRO A 262 -3.91 24.14 27.22
N GLU A 263 -4.93 24.54 26.45
CA GLU A 263 -5.71 23.62 25.61
C GLU A 263 -4.81 22.85 24.62
N GLY A 264 -4.99 21.54 24.57
CA GLY A 264 -4.20 20.68 23.71
C GLY A 264 -2.83 20.24 24.28
N ALA A 265 -2.50 20.56 25.51
CA ALA A 265 -1.30 20.05 26.18
C ALA A 265 -1.31 18.52 26.22
N ALA A 266 -0.23 17.88 25.74
CA ALA A 266 -0.09 16.42 25.76
C ALA A 266 0.14 15.91 27.19
N GLY A 267 -0.28 14.67 27.46
CA GLY A 267 -0.15 14.10 28.82
C GLY A 267 1.28 14.07 29.35
N ASN A 268 2.28 13.97 28.49
CA ASN A 268 3.69 14.03 28.87
C ASN A 268 4.14 15.45 29.24
N ASP A 269 3.65 16.47 28.51
CA ASP A 269 3.96 17.88 28.80
C ASP A 269 3.33 18.31 30.13
N VAL A 270 2.11 17.87 30.42
CA VAL A 270 1.41 18.12 31.69
C VAL A 270 2.15 17.50 32.86
N ARG A 271 2.67 16.31 32.69
CA ARG A 271 3.51 15.60 33.69
C ARG A 271 4.80 16.36 33.94
N THR A 272 5.48 16.80 32.89
CA THR A 272 6.73 17.57 32.96
C THR A 272 6.47 18.90 33.66
N LEU A 273 5.41 19.61 33.29
CA LEU A 273 5.01 20.87 33.94
C LEU A 273 4.79 20.68 35.45
N ALA A 274 4.01 19.68 35.87
CA ALA A 274 3.77 19.38 37.25
C ALA A 274 5.05 19.09 38.02
N SER A 275 5.97 18.32 37.43
CA SER A 275 7.27 17.99 37.99
C SER A 275 8.21 19.20 38.09
N GLU A 276 8.23 20.07 37.10
CA GLU A 276 9.03 21.32 37.14
C GLU A 276 8.51 22.30 38.15
N ILE A 277 7.19 22.48 38.29
CA ILE A 277 6.60 23.37 39.30
C ILE A 277 6.99 22.89 40.69
N VAL A 278 6.80 21.62 41.01
CA VAL A 278 7.12 21.09 42.35
C VAL A 278 8.61 21.18 42.66
N ALA A 279 9.48 21.03 41.67
CA ALA A 279 10.93 21.18 41.82
C ALA A 279 11.39 22.64 42.12
N LYS A 280 10.59 23.62 41.75
CA LYS A 280 10.84 25.06 42.05
C LYS A 280 10.38 25.47 43.45
N ILE A 281 9.51 24.72 44.09
CA ILE A 281 9.10 24.96 45.46
C ILE A 281 10.21 24.51 46.43
N PRO A 282 10.63 25.30 47.45
CA PRO A 282 11.67 24.88 48.36
C PRO A 282 11.43 23.52 49.00
N GLY A 283 12.41 22.60 48.87
CA GLY A 283 12.22 21.16 49.20
C GLY A 283 11.84 20.89 50.67
N ALA A 284 12.17 21.80 51.60
CA ALA A 284 11.80 21.70 53.02
C ALA A 284 10.31 22.07 53.27
N ARG A 285 9.63 22.74 52.30
CA ARG A 285 8.21 23.09 52.39
C ARG A 285 7.38 21.96 51.78
N PRO A 286 6.44 21.38 52.55
CA PRO A 286 5.52 20.37 51.94
C PRO A 286 4.78 20.96 50.75
N ALA A 287 4.73 20.25 49.63
CA ALA A 287 4.12 20.77 48.42
C ALA A 287 3.33 19.73 47.64
N VAL A 288 2.22 20.15 47.08
CA VAL A 288 1.36 19.41 46.15
C VAL A 288 1.09 20.27 44.93
N VAL A 289 1.37 19.74 43.77
CA VAL A 289 1.05 20.38 42.49
C VAL A 289 0.04 19.52 41.75
N ALA A 290 -1.09 20.07 41.40
CA ALA A 290 -2.12 19.44 40.60
C ALA A 290 -2.29 20.19 39.28
N VAL A 291 -2.14 19.50 38.16
CA VAL A 291 -2.32 20.05 36.83
C VAL A 291 -3.44 19.28 36.13
N ALA A 292 -4.51 19.97 35.80
CA ALA A 292 -5.58 19.43 34.95
C ALA A 292 -5.34 19.83 33.50
N ALA A 293 -5.66 18.95 32.56
CA ALA A 293 -5.59 19.24 31.13
C ALA A 293 -6.83 18.69 30.41
N SER A 294 -7.28 19.45 29.41
CA SER A 294 -8.41 19.04 28.57
C SER A 294 -7.94 18.80 27.15
N ALA A 295 -8.21 17.61 26.62
CA ALA A 295 -7.91 17.24 25.24
C ALA A 295 -8.97 16.26 24.71
N GLY A 296 -9.42 16.45 23.47
CA GLY A 296 -10.39 15.56 22.82
C GLY A 296 -11.71 15.39 23.58
N GLY A 297 -12.21 16.45 24.24
CA GLY A 297 -13.45 16.44 25.02
C GLY A 297 -13.36 15.74 26.39
N LYS A 298 -12.17 15.33 26.81
CA LYS A 298 -11.90 14.65 28.09
C LYS A 298 -10.90 15.44 28.92
N ALA A 299 -11.09 15.43 30.25
CA ALA A 299 -10.12 15.95 31.19
C ALA A 299 -9.25 14.84 31.79
N SER A 300 -8.00 15.21 32.07
CA SER A 300 -7.00 14.40 32.78
C SER A 300 -6.41 15.25 33.94
N LEU A 301 -5.88 14.56 34.93
CA LEU A 301 -5.25 15.13 36.10
C LEU A 301 -3.90 14.50 36.34
N VAL A 302 -2.89 15.32 36.58
CA VAL A 302 -1.58 14.90 37.07
C VAL A 302 -1.36 15.55 38.42
N VAL A 303 -0.93 14.80 39.41
CA VAL A 303 -0.56 15.29 40.76
C VAL A 303 0.85 14.88 41.09
N THR A 304 1.64 15.83 41.59
CA THR A 304 2.97 15.54 42.15
C THR A 304 3.04 16.01 43.58
N VAL A 305 3.77 15.27 44.43
CA VAL A 305 3.98 15.55 45.85
C VAL A 305 5.48 15.50 46.13
N ASN A 306 6.06 16.57 46.69
CA ASN A 306 7.49 16.58 47.03
C ASN A 306 7.82 15.69 48.26
N GLY A 307 9.11 15.56 48.61
CA GLY A 307 9.56 14.75 49.74
C GLY A 307 8.89 15.13 51.05
N ALA A 308 8.97 16.44 51.42
CA ALA A 308 8.37 16.97 52.67
C ALA A 308 6.82 16.76 52.72
N GLY A 309 6.15 16.77 51.56
CA GLY A 309 4.71 16.46 51.50
C GLY A 309 4.44 14.98 51.77
N ARG A 310 5.27 14.10 51.24
CA ARG A 310 5.17 12.65 51.50
C ARG A 310 5.47 12.32 52.96
N ASP A 311 6.43 12.99 53.58
CA ASP A 311 6.78 12.84 55.01
C ASP A 311 5.58 13.26 55.92
N ARG A 312 4.68 14.08 55.41
CA ARG A 312 3.39 14.43 56.06
C ARG A 312 2.27 13.46 55.76
N GLY A 313 2.54 12.35 55.04
CA GLY A 313 1.54 11.35 54.72
C GLY A 313 0.75 11.60 53.43
N LEU A 314 1.10 12.64 52.63
CA LEU A 314 0.45 12.92 51.35
C LEU A 314 0.96 11.94 50.27
N SER A 315 0.02 11.47 49.45
CA SER A 315 0.32 10.56 48.34
C SER A 315 -0.36 11.08 47.06
N ALA A 316 0.43 11.28 46.01
CA ALA A 316 -0.11 11.68 44.72
C ALA A 316 -1.12 10.65 44.17
N SER A 317 -0.88 9.37 44.38
CA SER A 317 -1.80 8.29 43.98
C SER A 317 -3.15 8.38 44.68
N ASP A 318 -3.14 8.69 45.98
CA ASP A 318 -4.41 8.78 46.77
C ASP A 318 -5.18 10.04 46.43
N LEU A 319 -4.48 11.16 46.18
CA LEU A 319 -5.09 12.41 45.75
C LEU A 319 -5.73 12.26 44.35
N VAL A 320 -5.07 11.59 43.39
CA VAL A 320 -5.64 11.32 42.06
C VAL A 320 -6.86 10.43 42.16
N LYS A 321 -6.74 9.31 42.90
CA LYS A 321 -7.86 8.35 43.09
C LYS A 321 -9.04 9.01 43.79
N GLY A 322 -8.81 9.87 44.79
CA GLY A 322 -9.85 10.66 45.47
C GLY A 322 -10.58 11.57 44.49
N ALA A 323 -9.85 12.31 43.66
CA ALA A 323 -10.44 13.22 42.69
C ALA A 323 -11.17 12.50 41.53
N LEU A 324 -10.76 11.31 41.17
CA LEU A 324 -11.29 10.53 40.03
C LEU A 324 -12.13 9.32 40.44
N SER A 325 -12.68 9.31 41.67
CA SER A 325 -13.53 8.22 42.18
C SER A 325 -12.88 6.83 42.04
N GLY A 326 -11.62 6.71 42.48
CA GLY A 326 -10.84 5.47 42.49
C GLY A 326 -10.06 5.19 41.20
N ARG A 327 -10.22 6.01 40.15
CA ARG A 327 -9.50 5.85 38.88
C ARG A 327 -8.17 6.58 38.89
N GLY A 328 -7.19 6.08 38.12
CA GLY A 328 -5.85 6.65 38.00
C GLY A 328 -4.78 5.72 38.57
N GLY A 329 -3.53 6.04 38.30
CA GLY A 329 -2.37 5.25 38.71
C GLY A 329 -1.11 6.10 38.87
N GLY A 330 -0.15 5.54 39.58
CA GLY A 330 1.12 6.17 39.88
C GLY A 330 1.60 5.74 41.27
N ASN A 331 2.57 6.49 41.81
CA ASN A 331 3.11 6.27 43.13
C ASN A 331 2.81 7.45 44.06
N ALA A 332 3.42 7.47 45.24
CA ALA A 332 3.22 8.57 46.20
C ALA A 332 3.79 9.93 45.74
N GLU A 333 4.76 9.92 44.82
CA GLU A 333 5.40 11.13 44.30
C GLU A 333 4.68 11.73 43.10
N LEU A 334 4.30 10.86 42.14
CA LEU A 334 3.63 11.28 40.92
C LEU A 334 2.55 10.27 40.53
N ALA A 335 1.35 10.77 40.30
CA ALA A 335 0.24 10.00 39.80
C ALA A 335 -0.58 10.78 38.77
N GLN A 336 -1.28 10.02 37.92
CA GLN A 336 -2.15 10.61 36.90
C GLN A 336 -3.39 9.77 36.68
N GLY A 337 -4.44 10.39 36.15
CA GLY A 337 -5.66 9.74 35.77
C GLY A 337 -6.48 10.65 34.86
N GLY A 338 -7.57 10.12 34.33
CA GLY A 338 -8.41 10.92 33.42
C GLY A 338 -9.63 10.16 32.94
N GLY A 339 -10.20 10.65 31.82
CA GLY A 339 -11.35 10.04 31.19
C GLY A 339 -12.70 10.57 31.70
N VAL A 340 -12.69 11.74 32.41
CA VAL A 340 -13.87 12.49 32.73
C VAL A 340 -14.15 13.54 31.66
N PRO A 341 -15.37 14.12 31.58
CA PRO A 341 -15.66 15.20 30.62
C PRO A 341 -14.75 16.43 30.84
N ALA A 342 -14.42 17.12 29.75
CA ALA A 342 -13.49 18.28 29.79
C ALA A 342 -13.93 19.38 30.78
N GLY A 343 -15.25 19.62 30.94
CA GLY A 343 -15.78 20.60 31.90
C GLY A 343 -15.54 20.28 33.36
N GLU A 344 -15.03 19.09 33.70
CA GLU A 344 -14.72 18.69 35.07
C GLU A 344 -13.29 19.05 35.52
N ALA A 345 -12.47 19.65 34.64
CA ALA A 345 -11.08 19.98 34.97
C ALA A 345 -10.93 20.81 36.24
N THR A 346 -11.68 21.89 36.37
CA THR A 346 -11.70 22.75 37.58
C THR A 346 -12.19 22.01 38.83
N ASN A 347 -13.19 21.13 38.68
CA ASN A 347 -13.70 20.31 39.77
C ASN A 347 -12.65 19.30 40.29
N LEU A 348 -11.83 18.75 39.40
CA LEU A 348 -10.72 17.88 39.76
C LEU A 348 -9.69 18.61 40.64
N LEU A 349 -9.30 19.83 40.25
CA LEU A 349 -8.37 20.64 41.00
C LEU A 349 -8.92 21.00 42.39
N THR A 350 -10.20 21.40 42.45
CA THR A 350 -10.90 21.70 43.70
C THR A 350 -10.98 20.47 44.63
N SER A 351 -11.19 19.28 44.07
CA SER A 351 -11.22 18.04 44.82
C SER A 351 -9.86 17.71 45.46
N VAL A 352 -8.76 17.88 44.69
CA VAL A 352 -7.39 17.72 45.23
C VAL A 352 -7.13 18.73 46.34
N GLU A 353 -7.49 20.01 46.14
CA GLU A 353 -7.30 21.06 47.14
C GLU A 353 -8.02 20.74 48.45
N LYS A 354 -9.28 20.30 48.40
CA LYS A 354 -10.04 19.88 49.58
C LYS A 354 -9.38 18.68 50.29
N SER A 355 -8.82 17.73 49.56
CA SER A 355 -8.12 16.59 50.14
C SER A 355 -6.81 17.02 50.83
N VAL A 356 -6.10 18.01 50.25
CA VAL A 356 -4.88 18.60 50.86
C VAL A 356 -5.26 19.39 52.10
N ALA A 357 -6.38 20.12 52.11
CA ALA A 357 -6.86 20.88 53.26
C ALA A 357 -7.29 19.99 54.46
N ALA A 358 -7.66 18.75 54.18
CA ALA A 358 -8.10 17.77 55.19
C ALA A 358 -6.94 16.95 55.77
N ALA A 359 -5.76 17.04 55.20
CA ALA A 359 -4.54 16.32 55.62
C ALA A 359 -3.71 17.20 56.56
#